data_cce5b36c751f003a09b5188c5f1bac67
#
_entry.id   cce5b36c751f003a09b5188c5f1bac67
#
_cell.length_a   1.000
_cell.length_b   1.000
_cell.length_c   1.000
_cell.angle_alpha   90.00
_cell.angle_beta   90.00
_cell.angle_gamma   90.00
#
_symmetry.space_group_name_H-M   'P 1'
#
loop_
_entity.id
_entity.type
_entity.pdbx_description
1 polymer ?
#
loop_
_entity_poly.entity_id
_entity_poly.type
_entity_poly.pdbx_seq_one_letter_code
_entity_poly.pdbx_strand_id
1 'polypeptide(L)'
;LHIPGLGFDGLVGYSPIAMAKNAIGLSIATEEYGAKFFANGATPSGILEYPGTVKNPEAIRESWNAGFGGSSNAHKVAVLEEGMKYTPIAISPNEAQFLETRKFQIDEIARIFRVPPHMVGDLEKSSFSNIEQQSLEFVKYTLEPWIVRWEQSLNRALLSETEKTAYFVKFNVDGLLRGDYQSRMNG
;
A
#
# COMPACT_ATOMS: atom_id res chain seq x y z
N LEU A 1 -22.31 22.53 -13.56
CA LEU A 1 -22.41 21.08 -13.45
C LEU A 1 -21.87 20.63 -12.10
N HIS A 2 -22.65 19.87 -11.32
CA HIS A 2 -22.23 19.28 -10.04
C HIS A 2 -22.57 17.79 -10.06
N ILE A 3 -21.56 16.95 -9.84
CA ILE A 3 -21.69 15.49 -9.79
C ILE A 3 -21.21 15.03 -8.42
N PRO A 4 -22.12 14.96 -7.41
CA PRO A 4 -21.72 14.61 -6.06
C PRO A 4 -21.35 13.13 -5.96
N GLY A 5 -20.37 12.85 -5.10
CA GLY A 5 -20.07 11.50 -4.63
C GLY A 5 -21.08 11.01 -3.58
N LEU A 6 -20.70 10.03 -2.79
CA LEU A 6 -21.51 9.55 -1.67
C LEU A 6 -21.68 10.66 -0.61
N GLY A 7 -22.92 10.91 -0.20
CA GLY A 7 -23.29 11.88 0.82
C GLY A 7 -24.63 11.52 1.45
N PHE A 8 -24.98 12.16 2.59
CA PHE A 8 -26.23 11.85 3.31
C PHE A 8 -27.38 12.80 2.97
N ASP A 9 -27.06 14.01 2.51
CA ASP A 9 -28.05 15.05 2.21
C ASP A 9 -28.45 15.13 0.71
N GLY A 10 -27.75 14.39 -0.15
CA GLY A 10 -27.95 14.44 -1.60
C GLY A 10 -27.46 15.72 -2.28
N LEU A 11 -26.91 16.68 -1.54
CA LEU A 11 -26.44 17.97 -2.04
C LEU A 11 -24.93 18.00 -2.22
N VAL A 12 -24.18 17.47 -1.23
CA VAL A 12 -22.72 17.42 -1.25
C VAL A 12 -22.23 16.00 -1.00
N GLY A 13 -21.16 15.63 -1.73
CA GLY A 13 -20.45 14.38 -1.48
C GLY A 13 -19.41 14.52 -0.38
N TYR A 14 -19.22 13.47 0.41
CA TYR A 14 -18.11 13.39 1.36
C TYR A 14 -16.81 13.04 0.64
N SER A 15 -15.70 13.60 1.11
CA SER A 15 -14.38 13.21 0.65
C SER A 15 -14.06 11.78 1.13
N PRO A 16 -13.76 10.84 0.25
CA PRO A 16 -13.32 9.49 0.64
C PRO A 16 -12.06 9.52 1.52
N ILE A 17 -11.16 10.48 1.27
CA ILE A 17 -9.95 10.69 2.07
C ILE A 17 -10.31 11.10 3.50
N ALA A 18 -11.23 12.05 3.66
CA ALA A 18 -11.68 12.48 4.99
C ALA A 18 -12.39 11.37 5.75
N MET A 19 -13.20 10.55 5.07
CA MET A 19 -13.88 9.41 5.67
C MET A 19 -12.92 8.30 6.08
N ALA A 20 -11.86 8.08 5.32
CA ALA A 20 -10.82 7.06 5.55
C ALA A 20 -9.59 7.61 6.28
N LYS A 21 -9.67 8.79 6.89
CA LYS A 21 -8.52 9.49 7.49
C LYS A 21 -7.70 8.64 8.46
N ASN A 22 -8.34 7.77 9.23
CA ASN A 22 -7.66 6.92 10.21
C ASN A 22 -6.83 5.81 9.53
N ALA A 23 -7.38 5.17 8.50
CA ALA A 23 -6.67 4.15 7.72
C ALA A 23 -5.48 4.74 6.97
N ILE A 24 -5.69 5.90 6.34
CA ILE A 24 -4.64 6.63 5.63
C ILE A 24 -3.58 7.14 6.61
N GLY A 25 -3.99 7.71 7.75
CA GLY A 25 -3.09 8.18 8.80
C GLY A 25 -2.25 7.06 9.40
N LEU A 26 -2.84 5.89 9.63
CA LEU A 26 -2.12 4.70 10.09
C LEU A 26 -1.07 4.25 9.07
N SER A 27 -1.41 4.26 7.77
CA SER A 27 -0.47 3.91 6.70
C SER A 27 0.73 4.85 6.67
N ILE A 28 0.51 6.16 6.75
CA ILE A 28 1.56 7.18 6.79
C ILE A 28 2.43 7.01 8.04
N ALA A 29 1.82 6.85 9.22
CA ALA A 29 2.54 6.67 10.48
C ALA A 29 3.38 5.38 10.48
N THR A 30 2.87 4.30 9.91
CA THR A 30 3.58 3.02 9.78
C THR A 30 4.77 3.15 8.82
N GLU A 31 4.63 3.90 7.73
CA GLU A 31 5.72 4.17 6.79
C GLU A 31 6.82 5.00 7.46
N GLU A 32 6.46 6.06 8.18
CA GLU A 32 7.40 6.91 8.91
C GLU A 32 8.12 6.12 10.01
N TYR A 33 7.40 5.28 10.76
CA TYR A 33 7.98 4.39 11.74
C TYR A 33 8.99 3.43 11.10
N GLY A 34 8.63 2.78 10.00
CA GLY A 34 9.53 1.87 9.28
C GLY A 34 10.77 2.58 8.77
N ALA A 35 10.61 3.77 8.18
CA ALA A 35 11.74 4.56 7.70
C ALA A 35 12.71 4.92 8.84
N LYS A 36 12.20 5.38 9.98
CA LYS A 36 13.03 5.67 11.18
C LYS A 36 13.65 4.42 11.77
N PHE A 37 12.91 3.33 11.82
CA PHE A 37 13.37 2.05 12.33
C PHE A 37 14.58 1.57 11.52
N PHE A 38 14.51 1.53 10.21
CA PHE A 38 15.61 1.07 9.36
C PHE A 38 16.76 2.09 9.27
N ALA A 39 16.49 3.39 9.29
CA ALA A 39 17.53 4.42 9.24
C ALA A 39 18.39 4.45 10.51
N ASN A 40 17.80 4.22 11.67
CA ASN A 40 18.51 4.25 12.96
C ASN A 40 19.13 2.90 13.35
N GLY A 41 19.08 1.89 12.46
CA GLY A 41 19.58 0.54 12.79
C GLY A 41 18.80 -0.14 13.92
N ALA A 42 17.66 0.34 14.17
CA ALA A 42 16.49 -0.02 14.95
C ALA A 42 16.64 -0.82 16.24
N THR A 43 17.39 -1.88 16.24
CA THR A 43 17.67 -2.68 17.42
C THR A 43 19.15 -3.00 17.39
N PRO A 44 19.89 -2.85 18.49
CA PRO A 44 21.25 -3.36 18.51
C PRO A 44 21.20 -4.84 18.13
N SER A 45 22.02 -5.23 17.18
CA SER A 45 22.07 -6.62 16.71
C SER A 45 22.43 -7.60 17.82
N GLY A 46 22.88 -7.09 18.96
CA GLY A 46 23.18 -7.84 20.15
C GLY A 46 23.67 -6.98 21.28
N ILE A 47 23.79 -7.60 22.43
CA ILE A 47 24.38 -7.02 23.66
C ILE A 47 25.73 -7.64 23.85
N LEU A 48 26.75 -6.80 24.04
CA LEU A 48 28.08 -7.22 24.46
C LEU A 48 28.20 -7.02 25.98
N GLU A 49 28.24 -8.11 26.73
CA GLU A 49 28.36 -8.12 28.17
C GLU A 49 29.83 -8.26 28.57
N TYR A 50 30.28 -7.46 29.54
CA TYR A 50 31.59 -7.54 30.14
C TYR A 50 31.47 -7.69 31.68
N PRO A 51 32.15 -8.64 32.30
CA PRO A 51 31.97 -8.93 33.73
C PRO A 51 32.54 -7.86 34.66
N GLY A 52 33.25 -6.88 34.15
CA GLY A 52 33.86 -5.79 34.90
C GLY A 52 33.33 -4.41 34.48
N THR A 53 34.10 -3.37 34.85
CA THR A 53 33.76 -1.99 34.45
C THR A 53 34.51 -1.63 33.17
N VAL A 54 33.77 -1.26 32.15
CA VAL A 54 34.32 -0.77 30.88
C VAL A 54 34.70 0.69 31.02
N LYS A 55 35.97 1.02 30.85
CA LYS A 55 36.47 2.41 30.95
C LYS A 55 36.06 3.28 29.81
N ASN A 56 35.94 2.71 28.62
CA ASN A 56 35.50 3.43 27.41
C ASN A 56 34.54 2.56 26.57
N PRO A 57 33.23 2.56 26.86
CA PRO A 57 32.25 1.78 26.12
C PRO A 57 32.15 2.17 24.65
N GLU A 58 32.40 3.44 24.34
CA GLU A 58 32.29 3.94 22.95
C GLU A 58 33.38 3.37 22.06
N ALA A 59 34.61 3.32 22.51
CA ALA A 59 35.72 2.72 21.75
C ALA A 59 35.47 1.23 21.44
N ILE A 60 34.90 0.48 22.41
CA ILE A 60 34.52 -0.91 22.18
C ILE A 60 33.43 -1.02 21.14
N ARG A 61 32.40 -0.16 21.21
CA ARG A 61 31.31 -0.13 20.25
C ARG A 61 31.79 0.22 18.84
N GLU A 62 32.67 1.21 18.70
CA GLU A 62 33.27 1.60 17.44
C GLU A 62 34.12 0.48 16.84
N SER A 63 34.98 -0.14 17.64
CA SER A 63 35.80 -1.26 17.21
C SER A 63 34.96 -2.47 16.78
N TRP A 64 33.88 -2.75 17.51
CA TRP A 64 32.94 -3.80 17.18
C TRP A 64 32.22 -3.51 15.82
N ASN A 65 31.72 -2.31 15.66
CA ASN A 65 31.06 -1.91 14.44
C ASN A 65 32.01 -1.90 13.23
N ALA A 66 33.24 -1.46 13.41
CA ALA A 66 34.26 -1.50 12.36
C ALA A 66 34.66 -2.94 11.96
N GLY A 67 34.71 -3.84 12.93
CA GLY A 67 35.08 -5.23 12.71
C GLY A 67 33.95 -6.11 12.16
N PHE A 68 32.73 -5.87 12.59
CA PHE A 68 31.56 -6.77 12.37
C PHE A 68 30.36 -6.07 11.78
N GLY A 69 30.31 -4.74 11.67
CA GLY A 69 29.25 -3.99 11.04
C GLY A 69 29.36 -3.99 9.52
N GLY A 70 28.19 -3.89 8.85
CA GLY A 70 28.08 -3.80 7.40
C GLY A 70 28.10 -5.13 6.66
N SER A 71 27.60 -5.13 5.44
CA SER A 71 27.45 -6.33 4.60
C SER A 71 28.78 -7.00 4.19
N SER A 72 29.87 -6.23 4.15
CA SER A 72 31.22 -6.73 3.83
C SER A 72 31.86 -7.55 4.94
N ASN A 73 31.34 -7.45 6.17
CA ASN A 73 31.84 -8.13 7.34
C ASN A 73 30.94 -9.31 7.78
N ALA A 74 29.94 -9.64 6.98
CA ALA A 74 29.08 -10.79 7.24
C ALA A 74 29.88 -12.08 7.31
N HIS A 75 29.54 -12.96 8.27
CA HIS A 75 30.18 -14.27 8.51
C HIS A 75 31.61 -14.24 9.10
N LYS A 76 32.11 -13.10 9.56
CA LYS A 76 33.38 -13.08 10.33
C LYS A 76 33.19 -13.67 11.74
N VAL A 77 34.18 -14.43 12.17
CA VAL A 77 34.21 -14.99 13.53
C VAL A 77 34.67 -13.90 14.50
N ALA A 78 33.90 -13.64 15.52
CA ALA A 78 34.27 -12.75 16.61
C ALA A 78 35.03 -13.53 17.70
N VAL A 79 36.15 -13.01 18.08
CA VAL A 79 36.90 -13.53 19.27
C VAL A 79 36.63 -12.57 20.42
N LEU A 80 36.07 -13.11 21.50
CA LEU A 80 35.75 -12.35 22.70
C LEU A 80 36.78 -12.67 23.80
N GLU A 81 37.40 -11.64 24.35
CA GLU A 81 38.42 -11.74 25.40
C GLU A 81 37.82 -11.42 26.78
N GLU A 82 38.55 -11.73 27.84
CA GLU A 82 38.27 -11.32 29.21
C GLU A 82 36.87 -11.68 29.74
N GLY A 83 36.29 -12.77 29.25
CA GLY A 83 34.96 -13.23 29.69
C GLY A 83 33.80 -12.45 29.12
N MET A 84 34.01 -11.64 28.08
CA MET A 84 32.94 -11.00 27.33
C MET A 84 31.99 -12.04 26.74
N LYS A 85 30.72 -11.73 26.71
CA LYS A 85 29.67 -12.53 26.05
C LYS A 85 28.92 -11.67 25.09
N TYR A 86 28.66 -12.22 23.92
CA TYR A 86 27.76 -11.61 22.93
C TYR A 86 26.44 -12.36 22.92
N THR A 87 25.35 -11.65 23.21
CA THR A 87 24.00 -12.18 23.13
C THR A 87 23.32 -11.51 21.96
N PRO A 88 23.06 -12.23 20.84
CA PRO A 88 22.33 -11.67 19.75
C PRO A 88 20.90 -11.36 20.20
N ILE A 89 20.43 -10.17 19.88
CA ILE A 89 19.02 -9.84 20.01
C ILE A 89 18.37 -10.36 18.73
N ALA A 90 17.61 -11.43 18.83
CA ALA A 90 16.86 -11.95 17.71
C ALA A 90 15.90 -10.86 17.19
N ILE A 91 15.82 -10.72 15.87
CA ILE A 91 14.78 -9.93 15.20
C ILE A 91 13.47 -10.35 15.81
N SER A 92 12.79 -9.41 16.46
CA SER A 92 11.55 -9.75 17.15
C SER A 92 10.49 -10.20 16.13
N PRO A 93 9.53 -11.06 16.50
CA PRO A 93 8.38 -11.43 15.67
C PRO A 93 7.63 -10.21 15.11
N ASN A 94 7.85 -9.04 15.68
CA ASN A 94 7.28 -7.75 15.27
C ASN A 94 7.63 -7.33 13.84
N GLU A 95 8.77 -7.76 13.27
CA GLU A 95 9.12 -7.38 11.89
C GLU A 95 8.27 -8.09 10.85
N ALA A 96 8.03 -9.38 11.04
CA ALA A 96 7.10 -10.12 10.17
C ALA A 96 5.70 -9.53 10.28
N GLN A 97 5.25 -9.22 11.49
CA GLN A 97 3.95 -8.60 11.75
C GLN A 97 3.88 -7.18 11.18
N PHE A 98 4.97 -6.43 11.18
CA PHE A 98 5.05 -5.12 10.55
C PHE A 98 4.86 -5.20 9.03
N LEU A 99 5.51 -6.15 8.35
CA LEU A 99 5.34 -6.37 6.92
C LEU A 99 3.91 -6.80 6.57
N GLU A 100 3.32 -7.69 7.36
CA GLU A 100 1.91 -8.09 7.22
C GLU A 100 0.96 -6.91 7.40
N THR A 101 1.23 -6.02 8.36
CA THR A 101 0.45 -4.80 8.57
C THR A 101 0.53 -3.88 7.35
N ARG A 102 1.71 -3.68 6.77
CA ARG A 102 1.86 -2.86 5.56
C ARG A 102 1.11 -3.43 4.36
N LYS A 103 1.17 -4.73 4.16
CA LYS A 103 0.40 -5.41 3.11
C LYS A 103 -1.11 -5.24 3.31
N PHE A 104 -1.58 -5.44 4.55
CA PHE A 104 -2.98 -5.21 4.88
C PHE A 104 -3.43 -3.77 4.59
N GLN A 105 -2.58 -2.77 4.82
CA GLN A 105 -2.89 -1.37 4.55
C GLN A 105 -3.07 -1.08 3.05
N ILE A 106 -2.31 -1.74 2.17
CA ILE A 106 -2.52 -1.65 0.72
C ILE A 106 -3.92 -2.14 0.36
N ASP A 107 -4.28 -3.32 0.84
CA ASP A 107 -5.60 -3.93 0.63
C ASP A 107 -6.72 -3.03 1.18
N GLU A 108 -6.52 -2.44 2.36
CA GLU A 108 -7.50 -1.57 3.01
C GLU A 108 -7.77 -0.30 2.22
N ILE A 109 -6.70 0.39 1.77
CA ILE A 109 -6.82 1.60 0.96
C ILE A 109 -7.43 1.28 -0.41
N ALA A 110 -6.97 0.22 -1.06
CA ALA A 110 -7.53 -0.24 -2.33
C ALA A 110 -9.04 -0.51 -2.22
N ARG A 111 -9.48 -1.11 -1.10
CA ARG A 111 -10.89 -1.40 -0.81
C ARG A 111 -11.72 -0.13 -0.59
N ILE A 112 -11.17 0.89 0.07
CA ILE A 112 -11.83 2.19 0.29
C ILE A 112 -12.18 2.84 -1.06
N PHE A 113 -11.27 2.78 -2.01
CA PHE A 113 -11.47 3.31 -3.37
C PHE A 113 -12.10 2.30 -4.33
N ARG A 114 -12.39 1.07 -3.87
CA ARG A 114 -12.93 -0.04 -4.67
C ARG A 114 -12.08 -0.35 -5.90
N VAL A 115 -10.77 -0.24 -5.75
CA VAL A 115 -9.78 -0.59 -6.78
C VAL A 115 -9.20 -1.96 -6.46
N PRO A 116 -9.18 -2.92 -7.38
CA PRO A 116 -8.54 -4.21 -7.15
C PRO A 116 -7.05 -4.06 -6.84
N PRO A 117 -6.49 -4.81 -5.87
CA PRO A 117 -5.08 -4.70 -5.47
C PRO A 117 -4.08 -4.83 -6.61
N HIS A 118 -4.34 -5.70 -7.59
CA HIS A 118 -3.46 -5.87 -8.75
C HIS A 118 -3.30 -4.58 -9.59
N MET A 119 -4.31 -3.70 -9.62
CA MET A 119 -4.24 -2.41 -10.33
C MET A 119 -3.36 -1.38 -9.64
N VAL A 120 -3.06 -1.58 -8.36
CA VAL A 120 -2.08 -0.78 -7.60
C VAL A 120 -0.75 -1.51 -7.41
N GLY A 121 -0.51 -2.59 -8.17
CA GLY A 121 0.75 -3.32 -8.20
C GLY A 121 0.88 -4.43 -7.15
N ASP A 122 -0.16 -4.72 -6.38
CA ASP A 122 -0.16 -5.84 -5.46
C ASP A 122 -0.66 -7.12 -6.17
N LEU A 123 0.27 -8.02 -6.47
CA LEU A 123 0.01 -9.27 -7.20
C LEU A 123 0.03 -10.50 -6.28
N GLU A 124 0.16 -10.34 -4.97
CA GLU A 124 0.36 -11.47 -4.04
C GLU A 124 -0.76 -12.52 -4.11
N LYS A 125 -2.00 -12.08 -4.28
CA LYS A 125 -3.20 -12.95 -4.36
C LYS A 125 -3.75 -13.08 -5.78
N SER A 126 -2.95 -12.72 -6.78
CA SER A 126 -3.41 -12.63 -8.16
C SER A 126 -2.99 -13.85 -8.98
N SER A 127 -3.94 -14.42 -9.73
CA SER A 127 -3.70 -15.37 -10.82
C SER A 127 -4.21 -14.77 -12.13
N PHE A 128 -3.76 -15.26 -13.28
CA PHE A 128 -4.18 -14.71 -14.57
C PHE A 128 -5.71 -14.68 -14.73
N SER A 129 -6.39 -15.77 -14.42
CA SER A 129 -7.85 -15.86 -14.50
C SER A 129 -8.57 -14.93 -13.50
N ASN A 130 -7.97 -14.70 -12.34
CA ASN A 130 -8.52 -13.84 -11.31
C ASN A 130 -8.34 -12.35 -11.65
N ILE A 131 -7.21 -11.97 -12.24
CA ILE A 131 -6.93 -10.58 -12.69
C ILE A 131 -7.94 -10.14 -13.75
N GLU A 132 -8.22 -11.01 -14.72
CA GLU A 132 -9.17 -10.71 -15.79
C GLU A 132 -10.58 -10.51 -15.22
N GLN A 133 -11.04 -11.43 -14.39
CA GLN A 133 -12.33 -11.33 -13.72
C GLN A 133 -12.43 -10.08 -12.83
N GLN A 134 -11.41 -9.78 -12.03
CA GLN A 134 -11.36 -8.59 -11.19
C GLN A 134 -11.36 -7.29 -12.02
N SER A 135 -10.73 -7.29 -13.20
CA SER A 135 -10.73 -6.15 -14.11
C SER A 135 -12.13 -5.87 -14.67
N LEU A 136 -12.86 -6.91 -15.04
CA LEU A 136 -14.29 -6.80 -15.46
C LEU A 136 -15.17 -6.29 -14.31
N GLU A 137 -14.98 -6.82 -13.12
CA GLU A 137 -15.70 -6.40 -11.92
C GLU A 137 -15.40 -4.94 -11.54
N PHE A 138 -14.18 -4.48 -11.73
CA PHE A 138 -13.82 -3.08 -11.53
C PHE A 138 -14.60 -2.16 -12.46
N VAL A 139 -14.70 -2.50 -13.74
CA VAL A 139 -15.48 -1.72 -14.69
C VAL A 139 -16.96 -1.72 -14.28
N LYS A 140 -17.52 -2.88 -14.00
CA LYS A 140 -18.94 -3.06 -13.68
C LYS A 140 -19.37 -2.44 -12.36
N TYR A 141 -18.58 -2.62 -11.29
CA TYR A 141 -19.00 -2.26 -9.94
C TYR A 141 -18.37 -0.96 -9.43
N THR A 142 -17.23 -0.54 -9.98
CA THR A 142 -16.56 0.67 -9.56
C THR A 142 -16.72 1.81 -10.55
N LEU A 143 -16.45 1.59 -11.83
CA LEU A 143 -16.50 2.65 -12.85
C LEU A 143 -17.92 2.93 -13.36
N GLU A 144 -18.70 1.90 -13.68
CA GLU A 144 -20.03 2.07 -14.29
C GLU A 144 -20.96 2.97 -13.47
N PRO A 145 -21.04 2.88 -12.14
CA PRO A 145 -21.85 3.80 -11.34
C PRO A 145 -21.44 5.27 -11.51
N TRP A 146 -20.15 5.56 -11.67
CA TRP A 146 -19.64 6.89 -11.93
C TRP A 146 -19.93 7.34 -13.36
N ILE A 147 -19.71 6.47 -14.32
CA ILE A 147 -19.98 6.71 -15.74
C ILE A 147 -21.44 7.11 -15.94
N VAL A 148 -22.36 6.33 -15.38
CA VAL A 148 -23.81 6.62 -15.47
C VAL A 148 -24.15 7.98 -14.86
N ARG A 149 -23.59 8.32 -13.70
CA ARG A 149 -23.79 9.63 -13.08
C ARG A 149 -23.28 10.76 -13.96
N TRP A 150 -22.11 10.59 -14.56
CA TRP A 150 -21.55 11.57 -15.49
C TRP A 150 -22.39 11.71 -16.74
N GLU A 151 -22.74 10.61 -17.39
CA GLU A 151 -23.59 10.60 -18.59
C GLU A 151 -24.92 11.32 -18.35
N GLN A 152 -25.62 10.96 -17.29
CA GLN A 152 -26.89 11.58 -16.93
C GLN A 152 -26.75 13.07 -16.61
N SER A 153 -25.71 13.45 -15.86
CA SER A 153 -25.49 14.84 -15.51
C SER A 153 -25.11 15.70 -16.71
N LEU A 154 -24.27 15.17 -17.59
CA LEU A 154 -23.88 15.86 -18.83
C LEU A 154 -25.07 15.99 -19.79
N ASN A 155 -25.82 14.91 -20.00
CA ASN A 155 -27.02 14.95 -20.83
C ASN A 155 -28.02 15.99 -20.31
N ARG A 156 -28.23 16.08 -19.01
CA ARG A 156 -29.13 17.04 -18.39
C ARG A 156 -28.66 18.48 -18.50
N ALA A 157 -27.33 18.71 -18.31
CA ALA A 157 -26.81 20.06 -18.21
C ALA A 157 -26.37 20.69 -19.52
N LEU A 158 -25.96 19.88 -20.50
CA LEU A 158 -25.38 20.37 -21.77
C LEU A 158 -26.31 20.31 -22.96
N LEU A 159 -27.31 19.44 -22.94
CA LEU A 159 -28.25 19.28 -24.06
C LEU A 159 -29.58 19.94 -23.74
N SER A 160 -30.08 20.75 -24.70
CA SER A 160 -31.44 21.28 -24.68
C SER A 160 -32.47 20.17 -24.92
N GLU A 161 -33.73 20.40 -24.59
CA GLU A 161 -34.78 19.40 -24.78
C GLU A 161 -34.91 18.95 -26.25
N THR A 162 -34.65 19.86 -27.20
CA THR A 162 -34.64 19.53 -28.63
C THR A 162 -33.43 18.66 -28.99
N GLU A 163 -32.26 18.98 -28.48
CA GLU A 163 -31.03 18.22 -28.75
C GLU A 163 -31.05 16.81 -28.15
N LYS A 164 -31.68 16.62 -27.01
CA LYS A 164 -31.85 15.29 -26.37
C LYS A 164 -32.62 14.29 -27.25
N THR A 165 -33.38 14.75 -28.25
CA THR A 165 -34.07 13.86 -29.20
C THR A 165 -33.11 13.25 -30.22
N ALA A 166 -31.98 13.89 -30.50
CA ALA A 166 -31.02 13.49 -31.53
C ALA A 166 -29.63 13.13 -30.99
N TYR A 167 -29.26 13.63 -29.81
CA TYR A 167 -27.94 13.49 -29.25
C TYR A 167 -28.00 12.97 -27.82
N PHE A 168 -26.95 12.25 -27.44
CA PHE A 168 -26.71 11.82 -26.06
C PHE A 168 -25.19 11.74 -25.78
N VAL A 169 -24.83 11.91 -24.53
CA VAL A 169 -23.45 11.70 -24.05
C VAL A 169 -23.32 10.28 -23.57
N LYS A 170 -22.33 9.56 -24.08
CA LYS A 170 -22.03 8.18 -23.72
C LYS A 170 -20.53 7.99 -23.60
N PHE A 171 -20.08 7.36 -22.52
CA PHE A 171 -18.69 6.93 -22.37
C PHE A 171 -18.48 5.59 -23.08
N ASN A 172 -17.45 5.50 -23.89
CA ASN A 172 -17.06 4.23 -24.49
C ASN A 172 -16.06 3.51 -23.56
N VAL A 173 -16.52 2.44 -22.93
CA VAL A 173 -15.73 1.59 -22.02
C VAL A 173 -15.11 0.37 -22.71
N ASP A 174 -15.36 0.15 -24.00
CA ASP A 174 -14.86 -1.02 -24.75
C ASP A 174 -13.33 -1.12 -24.69
N GLY A 175 -12.63 0.03 -24.59
CA GLY A 175 -11.20 0.07 -24.46
C GLY A 175 -10.67 -0.56 -23.16
N LEU A 176 -11.45 -0.50 -22.09
CA LEU A 176 -11.11 -1.08 -20.79
C LEU A 176 -11.37 -2.60 -20.76
N LEU A 177 -12.23 -3.09 -21.64
CA LEU A 177 -12.61 -4.50 -21.74
C LEU A 177 -11.80 -5.25 -22.79
N ARG A 178 -10.83 -4.59 -23.45
CA ARG A 178 -10.05 -5.18 -24.55
C ARG A 178 -9.08 -6.29 -24.13
N GLY A 179 -8.87 -6.52 -22.83
CA GLY A 179 -8.06 -7.65 -22.33
C GLY A 179 -8.71 -9.01 -22.59
N ASP A 180 -10.02 -9.07 -22.73
CA ASP A 180 -10.75 -10.31 -22.94
C ASP A 180 -11.04 -10.57 -24.44
N TYR A 181 -9.98 -11.02 -25.14
CA TYR A 181 -10.11 -11.41 -26.55
C TYR A 181 -11.03 -12.64 -26.77
N GLN A 182 -11.10 -13.54 -25.80
CA GLN A 182 -11.93 -14.75 -25.91
C GLN A 182 -13.42 -14.48 -25.69
N SER A 183 -13.79 -13.60 -24.78
CA SER A 183 -15.20 -13.21 -24.57
C SER A 183 -15.78 -12.45 -25.77
N ARG A 184 -14.95 -11.78 -26.56
CA ARG A 184 -15.37 -11.09 -27.80
C ARG A 184 -15.67 -12.02 -28.98
N MET A 185 -15.05 -13.18 -28.99
CA MET A 185 -15.23 -14.16 -30.08
C MET A 185 -16.44 -15.07 -29.85
N ASN A 186 -16.98 -15.13 -28.64
CA ASN A 186 -18.08 -15.99 -28.26
C ASN A 186 -19.44 -15.26 -28.11
N GLY A 187 -19.53 -13.98 -28.36
CA GLY A 187 -20.74 -13.15 -28.35
C GLY A 187 -21.07 -12.60 -29.71
#